data_6fe77a2ab33febc6de8ff3533e5dbafb
#
_entry.id   6fe77a2ab33febc6de8ff3533e5dbafb
#
_cell.length_a   1.000
_cell.length_b   1.000
_cell.length_c   1.000
_cell.angle_alpha   90.00
_cell.angle_beta   90.00
_cell.angle_gamma   90.00
#
_symmetry.space_group_name_H-M   'P 1'
#
loop_
_entity.id
_entity.type
_entity.pdbx_description
1 polymer ?
#
loop_
_entity_poly.entity_id
_entity_poly.type
_entity_poly.pdbx_seq_one_letter_code
_entity_poly.pdbx_strand_id
1 'polypeptide(L)'
;MIKLLLVEDDASLRYIVQGGLEDMIGGYEVITAANGEEGLKQWKEQHPDVIVSDIEMPVMNGYEMVKRIRETDGETPILFSSALISPKDVVKGYEIGANNYIKKPFIPEELDAHVHALLKLSKGEKSKDTSQCYKIGKEYVLDATHATLKHASGVNKTLTVRETGLLQMLCEKRGDVIRREAILDKFWNTEDDYFASRSLDVFVTRLRKFLSEDESV
;
A
#
# COMPACT_ATOMS: atom_id res chain seq x y z
N MET A 1 19.49 4.29 -0.52
CA MET A 1 19.04 4.02 -1.89
C MET A 1 17.76 3.22 -1.77
N ILE A 2 16.72 3.58 -2.50
CA ILE A 2 15.40 2.92 -2.47
C ILE A 2 15.44 1.81 -3.50
N LYS A 3 15.22 0.56 -3.09
CA LYS A 3 15.10 -0.58 -3.99
C LYS A 3 13.65 -0.71 -4.47
N LEU A 4 13.39 -0.38 -5.73
CA LEU A 4 12.06 -0.37 -6.33
C LEU A 4 11.93 -1.51 -7.34
N LEU A 5 10.89 -2.35 -7.21
CA LEU A 5 10.52 -3.32 -8.23
C LEU A 5 9.45 -2.72 -9.15
N LEU A 6 9.80 -2.52 -10.42
CA LEU A 6 8.91 -2.06 -11.47
C LEU A 6 8.44 -3.25 -12.32
N VAL A 7 7.15 -3.56 -12.29
CA VAL A 7 6.54 -4.64 -13.06
C VAL A 7 5.62 -4.02 -14.12
N GLU A 8 6.05 -4.10 -15.37
CA GLU A 8 5.44 -3.40 -16.52
C GLU A 8 5.77 -4.18 -17.79
N ASP A 9 4.81 -4.47 -18.64
CA ASP A 9 5.07 -5.24 -19.87
C ASP A 9 5.59 -4.38 -21.03
N ASP A 10 5.30 -3.08 -21.04
CA ASP A 10 5.88 -2.14 -22.02
C ASP A 10 7.35 -1.86 -21.72
N ALA A 11 8.23 -2.40 -22.57
CA ALA A 11 9.68 -2.24 -22.46
C ALA A 11 10.14 -0.78 -22.56
N SER A 12 9.44 0.04 -23.36
CA SER A 12 9.77 1.46 -23.53
C SER A 12 9.44 2.24 -22.25
N LEU A 13 8.27 1.97 -21.68
CA LEU A 13 7.86 2.60 -20.42
C LEU A 13 8.77 2.17 -19.26
N ARG A 14 9.14 0.86 -19.19
CA ARG A 14 10.10 0.39 -18.19
C ARG A 14 11.43 1.16 -18.28
N TYR A 15 11.97 1.29 -19.49
CA TYR A 15 13.22 2.02 -19.72
C TYR A 15 13.14 3.49 -19.31
N ILE A 16 12.05 4.18 -19.69
CA ILE A 16 11.84 5.59 -19.35
C ILE A 16 11.71 5.79 -17.84
N VAL A 17 10.92 4.95 -17.17
CA VAL A 17 10.71 5.06 -15.72
C VAL A 17 11.99 4.72 -14.96
N GLN A 18 12.72 3.67 -15.36
CA GLN A 18 14.00 3.30 -14.75
C GLN A 18 15.02 4.43 -14.89
N GLY A 19 15.28 4.92 -16.10
CA GLY A 19 16.22 6.01 -16.31
C GLY A 19 15.81 7.31 -15.62
N GLY A 20 14.49 7.62 -15.58
CA GLY A 20 13.99 8.77 -14.85
C GLY A 20 14.26 8.69 -13.34
N LEU A 21 14.04 7.52 -12.73
CA LEU A 21 14.26 7.34 -11.30
C LEU A 21 15.73 7.20 -10.93
N GLU A 22 16.52 6.45 -11.71
CA GLU A 22 17.94 6.19 -11.39
C GLU A 22 18.85 7.36 -11.76
N ASP A 23 18.70 7.90 -12.99
CA ASP A 23 19.65 8.86 -13.57
C ASP A 23 19.24 10.33 -13.35
N MET A 24 17.93 10.64 -13.43
CA MET A 24 17.45 12.03 -13.35
C MET A 24 17.12 12.44 -11.92
N ILE A 25 16.37 11.62 -11.19
CA ILE A 25 15.97 11.90 -9.80
C ILE A 25 17.07 11.44 -8.85
N GLY A 26 17.57 10.22 -9.06
CA GLY A 26 18.62 9.61 -8.23
C GLY A 26 18.09 8.99 -6.93
N GLY A 27 18.94 8.19 -6.29
CA GLY A 27 18.59 7.56 -5.01
C GLY A 27 17.81 6.24 -5.15
N TYR A 28 17.61 5.74 -6.34
CA TYR A 28 16.91 4.49 -6.65
C TYR A 28 17.85 3.40 -7.18
N GLU A 29 17.49 2.16 -6.90
CA GLU A 29 17.89 0.93 -7.56
C GLU A 29 16.62 0.29 -8.12
N VAL A 30 16.43 0.33 -9.45
CA VAL A 30 15.18 -0.14 -10.08
C VAL A 30 15.38 -1.53 -10.65
N ILE A 31 14.70 -2.50 -10.07
CA ILE A 31 14.60 -3.87 -10.57
C ILE A 31 13.38 -3.92 -11.49
N THR A 32 13.54 -4.50 -12.68
CA THR A 32 12.44 -4.58 -13.65
C THR A 32 11.94 -6.00 -13.84
N ALA A 33 10.65 -6.13 -14.14
CA ALA A 33 10.01 -7.38 -14.54
C ALA A 33 8.98 -7.10 -15.64
N ALA A 34 8.79 -8.03 -16.57
CA ALA A 34 7.92 -7.84 -17.73
C ALA A 34 6.50 -8.42 -17.53
N ASN A 35 6.23 -9.10 -16.43
CA ASN A 35 4.95 -9.70 -16.09
C ASN A 35 4.92 -10.08 -14.60
N GLY A 36 3.73 -10.48 -14.12
CA GLY A 36 3.57 -10.81 -12.71
C GLY A 36 4.35 -12.03 -12.21
N GLU A 37 4.66 -13.01 -13.07
CA GLU A 37 5.49 -14.17 -12.66
C GLU A 37 6.94 -13.75 -12.39
N GLU A 38 7.51 -12.99 -13.32
CA GLU A 38 8.83 -12.39 -13.11
C GLU A 38 8.84 -11.46 -11.89
N GLY A 39 7.78 -10.65 -11.72
CA GLY A 39 7.59 -9.78 -10.56
C GLY A 39 7.63 -10.55 -9.25
N LEU A 40 6.90 -11.68 -9.13
CA LEU A 40 6.93 -12.54 -7.96
C LEU A 40 8.32 -13.13 -7.68
N LYS A 41 9.03 -13.53 -8.73
CA LYS A 41 10.39 -14.05 -8.60
C LYS A 41 11.33 -12.97 -8.08
N GLN A 42 11.32 -11.78 -8.71
CA GLN A 42 12.15 -10.66 -8.29
C GLN A 42 11.83 -10.18 -6.88
N TRP A 43 10.54 -10.10 -6.51
CA TRP A 43 10.15 -9.77 -5.15
C TRP A 43 10.76 -10.72 -4.11
N LYS A 44 10.71 -12.04 -4.34
CA LYS A 44 11.27 -13.05 -3.42
C LYS A 44 12.80 -13.00 -3.32
N GLU A 45 13.48 -12.73 -4.43
CA GLU A 45 14.95 -12.76 -4.50
C GLU A 45 15.56 -11.44 -4.02
N GLN A 46 14.93 -10.32 -4.31
CA GLN A 46 15.51 -9.00 -4.15
C GLN A 46 15.02 -8.23 -2.94
N HIS A 47 13.89 -8.61 -2.34
CA HIS A 47 13.27 -7.94 -1.20
C HIS A 47 13.17 -6.41 -1.39
N PRO A 48 12.40 -5.92 -2.39
CA PRO A 48 12.31 -4.50 -2.68
C PRO A 48 11.63 -3.72 -1.54
N ASP A 49 12.02 -2.45 -1.37
CA ASP A 49 11.37 -1.53 -0.43
C ASP A 49 9.96 -1.14 -0.87
N VAL A 50 9.68 -1.17 -2.18
CA VAL A 50 8.39 -0.81 -2.78
C VAL A 50 8.21 -1.52 -4.13
N ILE A 51 6.97 -1.85 -4.45
CA ILE A 51 6.59 -2.44 -5.74
C ILE A 51 5.69 -1.46 -6.49
N VAL A 52 6.01 -1.21 -7.75
CA VAL A 52 5.16 -0.49 -8.72
C VAL A 52 4.78 -1.48 -9.81
N SER A 53 3.49 -1.72 -10.02
CA SER A 53 3.02 -2.73 -10.97
C SER A 53 1.92 -2.21 -11.86
N ASP A 54 2.04 -2.49 -13.16
CA ASP A 54 0.85 -2.44 -14.01
C ASP A 54 -0.14 -3.56 -13.60
N ILE A 55 -1.37 -3.36 -13.97
CA ILE A 55 -2.46 -4.33 -13.76
C ILE A 55 -2.57 -5.27 -14.95
N GLU A 56 -2.61 -4.73 -16.16
CA GLU A 56 -2.84 -5.49 -17.39
C GLU A 56 -1.52 -5.93 -18.01
N MET A 57 -1.10 -7.15 -17.70
CA MET A 57 0.13 -7.74 -18.21
C MET A 57 -0.12 -9.17 -18.68
N PRO A 58 0.65 -9.68 -19.68
CA PRO A 58 0.57 -11.06 -20.12
C PRO A 58 1.07 -12.03 -19.04
N VAL A 59 0.80 -13.31 -19.20
CA VAL A 59 1.22 -14.44 -18.35
C VAL A 59 0.54 -14.38 -16.98
N MET A 60 0.84 -13.38 -16.16
CA MET A 60 0.20 -13.09 -14.87
C MET A 60 -0.02 -11.59 -14.75
N ASN A 61 -1.26 -11.20 -14.49
CA ASN A 61 -1.61 -9.79 -14.29
C ASN A 61 -1.23 -9.28 -12.89
N GLY A 62 -1.21 -7.95 -12.72
CA GLY A 62 -0.81 -7.32 -11.47
C GLY A 62 -1.71 -7.69 -10.28
N TYR A 63 -3.00 -7.87 -10.49
CA TYR A 63 -3.92 -8.27 -9.42
C TYR A 63 -3.59 -9.64 -8.84
N GLU A 64 -3.30 -10.60 -9.71
CA GLU A 64 -2.94 -11.95 -9.28
C GLU A 64 -1.60 -11.96 -8.57
N MET A 65 -0.62 -11.24 -9.08
CA MET A 65 0.69 -11.07 -8.45
C MET A 65 0.54 -10.49 -7.04
N VAL A 66 -0.16 -9.37 -6.89
CA VAL A 66 -0.36 -8.73 -5.58
C VAL A 66 -1.10 -9.63 -4.61
N LYS A 67 -2.13 -10.35 -5.07
CA LYS A 67 -2.84 -11.31 -4.22
C LYS A 67 -1.90 -12.36 -3.65
N ARG A 68 -1.01 -12.95 -4.48
CA ARG A 68 -0.03 -13.95 -4.03
C ARG A 68 1.01 -13.36 -3.07
N ILE A 69 1.47 -12.12 -3.30
CA ILE A 69 2.37 -11.43 -2.35
C ILE A 69 1.67 -11.28 -1.00
N ARG A 70 0.41 -10.83 -0.99
CA ARG A 70 -0.36 -10.57 0.23
C ARG A 70 -0.74 -11.81 1.04
N GLU A 71 -0.56 -13.01 0.50
CA GLU A 71 -0.70 -14.26 1.26
C GLU A 71 0.38 -14.38 2.36
N THR A 72 1.55 -13.77 2.15
CA THR A 72 2.70 -13.89 3.07
C THR A 72 3.32 -12.56 3.48
N ASP A 73 3.06 -11.48 2.75
CA ASP A 73 3.64 -10.15 3.00
C ASP A 73 2.56 -9.06 2.95
N GLY A 74 2.24 -8.50 4.12
CA GLY A 74 1.38 -7.32 4.26
C GLY A 74 2.16 -6.00 4.31
N GLU A 75 3.49 -6.05 4.50
CA GLU A 75 4.29 -4.87 4.82
C GLU A 75 4.83 -4.14 3.59
N THR A 76 5.33 -4.86 2.58
CA THR A 76 5.87 -4.23 1.37
C THR A 76 4.83 -3.33 0.71
N PRO A 77 5.09 -2.02 0.58
CA PRO A 77 4.16 -1.11 -0.09
C PRO A 77 4.03 -1.47 -1.57
N ILE A 78 2.78 -1.49 -2.06
CA ILE A 78 2.47 -1.79 -3.47
C ILE A 78 1.63 -0.65 -4.04
N LEU A 79 2.09 -0.11 -5.17
CA LEU A 79 1.43 0.91 -5.96
C LEU A 79 1.06 0.32 -7.33
N PHE A 80 -0.21 0.42 -7.71
CA PHE A 80 -0.60 0.13 -9.09
C PHE A 80 -0.43 1.34 -9.99
N SER A 81 0.19 1.12 -11.17
CA SER A 81 0.20 2.07 -12.28
C SER A 81 -0.69 1.54 -13.40
N SER A 82 -1.76 2.23 -13.76
CA SER A 82 -2.68 1.69 -14.76
C SER A 82 -3.47 2.74 -15.53
N ALA A 83 -3.85 2.38 -16.76
CA ALA A 83 -4.86 3.09 -17.53
C ALA A 83 -6.29 2.76 -17.06
N LEU A 84 -6.49 1.67 -16.29
CA LEU A 84 -7.78 1.31 -15.72
C LEU A 84 -8.12 2.24 -14.57
N ILE A 85 -8.99 3.21 -14.83
CA ILE A 85 -9.38 4.26 -13.89
C ILE A 85 -10.85 4.18 -13.47
N SER A 86 -11.56 3.09 -13.85
CA SER A 86 -12.94 2.97 -13.41
C SER A 86 -13.00 2.82 -11.88
N PRO A 87 -14.05 3.35 -11.24
CA PRO A 87 -14.23 3.19 -9.80
C PRO A 87 -14.14 1.73 -9.32
N LYS A 88 -14.60 0.79 -10.15
CA LYS A 88 -14.58 -0.65 -9.82
C LYS A 88 -13.17 -1.21 -9.81
N ASP A 89 -12.32 -0.80 -10.77
CA ASP A 89 -10.94 -1.28 -10.86
C ASP A 89 -10.11 -0.78 -9.68
N VAL A 90 -10.28 0.50 -9.33
CA VAL A 90 -9.60 1.12 -8.19
C VAL A 90 -10.01 0.44 -6.87
N VAL A 91 -11.32 0.26 -6.64
CA VAL A 91 -11.82 -0.47 -5.47
C VAL A 91 -11.23 -1.87 -5.41
N LYS A 92 -11.25 -2.61 -6.52
CA LYS A 92 -10.68 -3.95 -6.61
C LYS A 92 -9.19 -3.98 -6.28
N GLY A 93 -8.40 -3.01 -6.78
CA GLY A 93 -6.97 -2.90 -6.48
C GLY A 93 -6.71 -2.76 -4.98
N TYR A 94 -7.44 -1.87 -4.33
CA TYR A 94 -7.33 -1.70 -2.87
C TYR A 94 -7.85 -2.91 -2.09
N GLU A 95 -8.93 -3.56 -2.51
CA GLU A 95 -9.43 -4.79 -1.88
C GLU A 95 -8.43 -5.94 -1.93
N ILE A 96 -7.62 -6.02 -2.98
CA ILE A 96 -6.56 -7.02 -3.12
C ILE A 96 -5.37 -6.71 -2.19
N GLY A 97 -5.20 -5.44 -1.80
CA GLY A 97 -4.16 -5.03 -0.86
C GLY A 97 -3.11 -4.08 -1.45
N ALA A 98 -3.41 -3.40 -2.56
CA ALA A 98 -2.58 -2.28 -2.99
C ALA A 98 -2.64 -1.14 -1.95
N ASN A 99 -1.56 -0.39 -1.86
CA ASN A 99 -1.47 0.76 -0.95
C ASN A 99 -1.81 2.06 -1.67
N ASN A 100 -1.50 2.17 -2.96
CA ASN A 100 -1.79 3.36 -3.74
C ASN A 100 -2.03 3.01 -5.22
N TYR A 101 -2.45 4.02 -5.97
CA TYR A 101 -2.79 3.93 -7.40
C TYR A 101 -2.31 5.19 -8.11
N ILE A 102 -1.59 5.04 -9.23
CA ILE A 102 -1.21 6.14 -10.11
C ILE A 102 -1.81 5.91 -11.49
N LYS A 103 -2.37 6.97 -12.07
CA LYS A 103 -2.99 6.92 -13.39
C LYS A 103 -1.92 7.06 -14.48
N LYS A 104 -1.95 6.19 -15.49
CA LYS A 104 -1.18 6.36 -16.72
C LYS A 104 -1.87 7.37 -17.66
N PRO A 105 -1.13 8.24 -18.39
CA PRO A 105 0.33 8.40 -18.32
C PRO A 105 0.77 9.21 -17.08
N PHE A 106 1.93 8.93 -16.53
CA PHE A 106 2.57 9.66 -15.44
C PHE A 106 4.04 9.96 -15.78
N ILE A 107 4.64 10.90 -15.07
CA ILE A 107 6.06 11.23 -15.18
C ILE A 107 6.84 10.65 -13.99
N PRO A 108 8.17 10.42 -14.10
CA PRO A 108 8.99 9.87 -13.02
C PRO A 108 8.90 10.65 -11.72
N GLU A 109 8.78 11.97 -11.76
CA GLU A 109 8.65 12.85 -10.58
C GLU A 109 7.35 12.63 -9.83
N GLU A 110 6.24 12.37 -10.54
CA GLU A 110 4.96 12.04 -9.94
C GLU A 110 5.04 10.68 -9.23
N LEU A 111 5.65 9.69 -9.88
CA LEU A 111 5.88 8.38 -9.28
C LEU A 111 6.76 8.47 -8.04
N ASP A 112 7.83 9.27 -8.08
CA ASP A 112 8.73 9.54 -6.94
C ASP A 112 7.95 10.09 -5.73
N ALA A 113 7.09 11.09 -5.95
CA ALA A 113 6.26 11.64 -4.89
C ALA A 113 5.36 10.59 -4.23
N HIS A 114 4.71 9.72 -5.02
CA HIS A 114 3.90 8.62 -4.51
C HIS A 114 4.73 7.58 -3.74
N VAL A 115 5.90 7.21 -4.24
CA VAL A 115 6.82 6.27 -3.58
C VAL A 115 7.28 6.81 -2.24
N HIS A 116 7.73 8.06 -2.19
CA HIS A 116 8.16 8.69 -0.95
C HIS A 116 7.04 8.80 0.08
N ALA A 117 5.81 9.15 -0.35
CA ALA A 117 4.64 9.18 0.53
C ALA A 117 4.35 7.79 1.14
N LEU A 118 4.42 6.72 0.32
CA LEU A 118 4.22 5.35 0.79
C LEU A 118 5.32 4.90 1.76
N LEU A 119 6.59 5.16 1.43
CA LEU A 119 7.72 4.76 2.28
C LEU A 119 7.75 5.55 3.59
N LYS A 120 7.30 6.80 3.60
CA LYS A 120 7.14 7.58 4.83
C LYS A 120 6.10 6.95 5.75
N LEU A 121 5.00 6.44 5.20
CA LEU A 121 4.00 5.71 5.97
C LEU A 121 4.53 4.38 6.51
N SER A 122 5.30 3.63 5.70
CA SER A 122 5.87 2.33 6.10
C SER A 122 6.99 2.47 7.14
N LYS A 123 7.78 3.55 7.03
CA LYS A 123 8.85 3.89 7.98
C LYS A 123 8.33 4.72 9.15
N GLY A 124 7.00 4.99 9.20
CA GLY A 124 6.36 5.85 10.18
C GLY A 124 6.84 5.57 11.56
N GLU A 125 7.49 6.58 12.16
CA GLU A 125 8.10 6.64 13.48
C GLU A 125 8.23 5.26 14.16
N LYS A 126 9.21 4.47 13.73
CA LYS A 126 9.81 3.48 14.62
C LYS A 126 10.46 4.28 15.74
N SER A 127 9.62 4.89 16.58
CA SER A 127 10.02 5.42 17.85
C SER A 127 10.61 4.22 18.59
N LYS A 128 11.90 4.32 18.84
CA LYS A 128 12.67 3.34 19.58
C LYS A 128 11.90 2.97 20.84
N ASP A 129 11.68 1.68 21.04
CA ASP A 129 11.39 1.05 22.33
C ASP A 129 10.00 1.25 22.98
N THR A 130 8.91 1.15 22.22
CA THR A 130 7.64 0.71 22.84
C THR A 130 6.81 -0.03 21.81
N SER A 131 6.47 -1.28 22.07
CA SER A 131 5.47 -2.02 21.29
C SER A 131 4.16 -1.22 21.30
N GLN A 132 3.81 -0.59 20.15
CA GLN A 132 2.60 0.20 20.03
C GLN A 132 1.40 -0.74 19.85
N CYS A 133 0.89 -1.22 20.98
CA CYS A 133 -0.30 -2.06 21.01
C CYS A 133 -1.52 -1.24 21.47
N TYR A 134 -2.57 -1.27 20.66
CA TYR A 134 -3.83 -0.57 20.94
C TYR A 134 -4.94 -1.58 21.11
N LYS A 135 -5.61 -1.54 22.29
CA LYS A 135 -6.81 -2.34 22.50
C LYS A 135 -7.99 -1.71 21.77
N ILE A 136 -8.71 -2.47 20.95
CA ILE A 136 -9.87 -2.04 20.18
C ILE A 136 -11.07 -2.88 20.62
N GLY A 137 -12.10 -2.22 21.12
CA GLY A 137 -13.26 -2.89 21.69
C GLY A 137 -12.87 -3.83 22.82
N LYS A 138 -13.50 -4.99 22.88
CA LYS A 138 -13.25 -6.04 23.87
C LYS A 138 -12.33 -7.14 23.34
N GLU A 139 -12.41 -7.43 22.04
CA GLU A 139 -11.88 -8.63 21.43
C GLU A 139 -10.59 -8.41 20.61
N TYR A 140 -10.26 -7.15 20.24
CA TYR A 140 -9.15 -6.89 19.33
C TYR A 140 -7.98 -6.15 19.97
N VAL A 141 -6.77 -6.47 19.51
CA VAL A 141 -5.54 -5.73 19.79
C VAL A 141 -4.80 -5.45 18.48
N LEU A 142 -4.59 -4.18 18.15
CA LEU A 142 -3.69 -3.76 17.08
C LEU A 142 -2.26 -3.76 17.59
N ASP A 143 -1.40 -4.54 16.97
CA ASP A 143 0.06 -4.45 17.09
C ASP A 143 0.56 -3.63 15.88
N ALA A 144 0.70 -2.32 16.08
CA ALA A 144 1.07 -1.41 14.99
C ALA A 144 2.53 -1.58 14.56
N THR A 145 3.38 -2.10 15.44
CA THR A 145 4.79 -2.37 15.13
C THR A 145 4.95 -3.52 14.13
N HIS A 146 4.11 -4.55 14.25
CA HIS A 146 4.13 -5.73 13.39
C HIS A 146 2.98 -5.76 12.37
N ALA A 147 2.29 -4.65 12.18
CA ALA A 147 1.14 -4.53 11.27
C ALA A 147 0.12 -5.68 11.43
N THR A 148 -0.19 -6.06 12.68
CA THR A 148 -1.03 -7.22 12.97
C THR A 148 -2.22 -6.86 13.83
N LEU A 149 -3.41 -7.25 13.39
CA LEU A 149 -4.64 -7.21 14.17
C LEU A 149 -4.89 -8.59 14.78
N LYS A 150 -4.84 -8.68 16.11
CA LYS A 150 -5.02 -9.91 16.90
C LYS A 150 -6.43 -9.92 17.47
N HIS A 151 -7.14 -11.03 17.32
CA HIS A 151 -8.44 -11.28 17.94
C HIS A 151 -8.29 -12.20 19.16
N ALA A 152 -9.14 -12.05 20.16
CA ALA A 152 -9.12 -12.86 21.40
C ALA A 152 -9.25 -14.37 21.16
N SER A 153 -9.90 -14.79 20.06
CA SER A 153 -9.96 -16.21 19.64
C SER A 153 -8.64 -16.80 19.16
N GLY A 154 -7.56 -15.99 19.07
CA GLY A 154 -6.26 -16.40 18.55
C GLY A 154 -6.08 -16.21 17.03
N VAL A 155 -7.10 -15.73 16.33
CA VAL A 155 -6.99 -15.38 14.91
C VAL A 155 -6.19 -14.09 14.76
N ASN A 156 -5.15 -14.13 13.95
CA ASN A 156 -4.33 -12.96 13.64
C ASN A 156 -4.49 -12.58 12.17
N LYS A 157 -4.56 -11.28 11.89
CA LYS A 157 -4.64 -10.75 10.54
C LYS A 157 -3.50 -9.77 10.30
N THR A 158 -2.71 -10.01 9.25
CA THR A 158 -1.71 -9.06 8.78
C THR A 158 -2.41 -7.93 8.05
N LEU A 159 -2.08 -6.70 8.42
CA LEU A 159 -2.59 -5.47 7.83
C LEU A 159 -1.57 -4.89 6.86
N THR A 160 -2.04 -4.15 5.87
CA THR A 160 -1.15 -3.34 5.05
C THR A 160 -0.69 -2.10 5.83
N VAL A 161 0.41 -1.47 5.39
CA VAL A 161 0.94 -0.24 6.01
C VAL A 161 -0.14 0.82 6.19
N ARG A 162 -1.00 1.01 5.17
CA ARG A 162 -2.05 2.02 5.21
C ARG A 162 -3.20 1.65 6.14
N GLU A 163 -3.60 0.38 6.19
CA GLU A 163 -4.59 -0.11 7.15
C GLU A 163 -4.10 0.05 8.59
N THR A 164 -2.85 -0.29 8.84
CA THR A 164 -2.21 -0.13 10.14
C THR A 164 -2.19 1.33 10.58
N GLY A 165 -1.68 2.22 9.71
CA GLY A 165 -1.60 3.64 10.02
C GLY A 165 -2.96 4.30 10.25
N LEU A 166 -3.97 3.93 9.44
CA LEU A 166 -5.33 4.44 9.60
C LEU A 166 -5.96 3.97 10.93
N LEU A 167 -5.83 2.67 11.24
CA LEU A 167 -6.36 2.11 12.47
C LEU A 167 -5.64 2.67 13.71
N GLN A 168 -4.32 2.86 13.64
CA GLN A 168 -3.53 3.52 14.67
C GLN A 168 -4.02 4.95 14.92
N MET A 169 -4.18 5.75 13.86
CA MET A 169 -4.69 7.13 13.98
C MET A 169 -6.06 7.19 14.66
N LEU A 170 -6.95 6.25 14.35
CA LEU A 170 -8.26 6.13 14.99
C LEU A 170 -8.14 5.76 16.47
N CYS A 171 -7.22 4.87 16.82
CA CYS A 171 -6.96 4.49 18.21
C CYS A 171 -6.38 5.64 19.04
N GLU A 172 -5.45 6.41 18.47
CA GLU A 172 -4.82 7.57 19.13
C GLU A 172 -5.80 8.71 19.41
N LYS A 173 -6.81 8.85 18.55
CA LYS A 173 -7.85 9.87 18.65
C LYS A 173 -9.21 9.30 19.09
N ARG A 174 -9.18 8.28 19.94
CA ARG A 174 -10.40 7.65 20.44
C ARG A 174 -11.31 8.66 21.15
N GLY A 175 -12.58 8.68 20.73
CA GLY A 175 -13.59 9.60 21.27
C GLY A 175 -13.68 10.94 20.55
N ASP A 176 -12.73 11.24 19.65
CA ASP A 176 -12.75 12.45 18.83
C ASP A 176 -13.28 12.17 17.42
N VAL A 177 -13.88 13.20 16.82
CA VAL A 177 -14.25 13.17 15.41
C VAL A 177 -13.05 13.59 14.56
N ILE A 178 -12.56 12.69 13.71
CA ILE A 178 -11.50 12.99 12.76
C ILE A 178 -12.13 13.39 11.43
N ARG A 179 -11.81 14.59 10.95
CA ARG A 179 -12.30 15.07 9.65
C ARG A 179 -11.69 14.24 8.53
N ARG A 180 -12.49 13.97 7.49
CA ARG A 180 -12.08 13.22 6.31
C ARG A 180 -10.84 13.80 5.65
N GLU A 181 -10.80 15.12 5.50
CA GLU A 181 -9.68 15.85 4.91
C GLU A 181 -8.37 15.58 5.66
N ALA A 182 -8.39 15.60 6.99
CA ALA A 182 -7.20 15.34 7.80
C ALA A 182 -6.65 13.91 7.64
N ILE A 183 -7.53 12.94 7.34
CA ILE A 183 -7.12 11.57 7.02
C ILE A 183 -6.50 11.52 5.62
N LEU A 184 -7.15 12.16 4.66
CA LEU A 184 -6.68 12.21 3.28
C LEU A 184 -5.31 12.91 3.18
N ASP A 185 -5.14 14.06 3.83
CA ASP A 185 -3.86 14.79 3.86
C ASP A 185 -2.73 13.97 4.47
N LYS A 186 -3.01 13.21 5.53
CA LYS A 186 -1.99 12.38 6.20
C LYS A 186 -1.57 11.19 5.35
N PHE A 187 -2.51 10.53 4.66
CA PHE A 187 -2.27 9.23 4.04
C PHE A 187 -2.19 9.26 2.50
N TRP A 188 -2.70 10.30 1.83
CA TRP A 188 -2.79 10.36 0.37
C TRP A 188 -2.14 11.59 -0.26
N ASN A 189 -1.70 12.59 0.49
CA ASN A 189 -1.10 13.82 -0.04
C ASN A 189 -1.99 14.46 -1.12
N THR A 190 -3.10 15.06 -0.72
CA THR A 190 -4.34 15.27 -1.49
C THR A 190 -4.31 16.26 -2.65
N GLU A 191 -3.23 17.00 -2.89
CA GLU A 191 -3.27 18.07 -3.90
C GLU A 191 -3.53 17.56 -5.33
N ASP A 192 -3.26 16.25 -5.63
CA ASP A 192 -3.46 15.66 -6.96
C ASP A 192 -3.94 14.19 -6.98
N ASP A 193 -4.31 13.57 -5.85
CA ASP A 193 -4.70 12.16 -5.85
C ASP A 193 -6.20 11.98 -6.21
N TYR A 194 -6.46 11.81 -7.51
CA TYR A 194 -7.80 11.53 -8.07
C TYR A 194 -8.54 10.38 -7.38
N PHE A 195 -7.80 9.44 -6.79
CA PHE A 195 -8.36 8.23 -6.17
C PHE A 195 -8.47 8.30 -4.64
N ALA A 196 -7.86 9.30 -4.00
CA ALA A 196 -7.73 9.38 -2.54
C ALA A 196 -9.05 9.21 -1.78
N SER A 197 -10.08 9.95 -2.20
CA SER A 197 -11.37 9.95 -1.53
C SER A 197 -12.07 8.58 -1.56
N ARG A 198 -12.02 7.90 -2.70
CA ARG A 198 -12.59 6.56 -2.87
C ARG A 198 -11.78 5.48 -2.16
N SER A 199 -10.48 5.64 -2.17
CA SER A 199 -9.56 4.76 -1.45
C SER A 199 -9.88 4.71 0.03
N LEU A 200 -10.10 5.86 0.65
CA LEU A 200 -10.46 5.93 2.08
C LEU A 200 -11.73 5.14 2.38
N ASP A 201 -12.76 5.23 1.54
CA ASP A 201 -14.01 4.49 1.75
C ASP A 201 -13.80 2.97 1.70
N VAL A 202 -12.92 2.50 0.81
CA VAL A 202 -12.55 1.07 0.73
C VAL A 202 -11.82 0.64 2.00
N PHE A 203 -10.81 1.40 2.45
CA PHE A 203 -10.08 1.07 3.67
C PHE A 203 -10.98 1.07 4.90
N VAL A 204 -11.85 2.05 5.06
CA VAL A 204 -12.81 2.09 6.18
C VAL A 204 -13.76 0.89 6.14
N THR A 205 -14.26 0.53 4.95
CA THR A 205 -15.14 -0.64 4.78
C THR A 205 -14.42 -1.93 5.15
N ARG A 206 -13.16 -2.09 4.73
CA ARG A 206 -12.34 -3.27 5.08
C ARG A 206 -12.07 -3.34 6.58
N LEU A 207 -11.66 -2.24 7.20
CA LEU A 207 -11.42 -2.20 8.64
C LEU A 207 -12.67 -2.54 9.43
N ARG A 208 -13.84 -2.03 9.04
CA ARG A 208 -15.13 -2.42 9.66
C ARG A 208 -15.38 -3.93 9.53
N LYS A 209 -15.10 -4.51 8.36
CA LYS A 209 -15.23 -5.96 8.16
C LYS A 209 -14.25 -6.76 9.03
N PHE A 210 -13.03 -6.26 9.25
CA PHE A 210 -12.04 -6.92 10.10
C PHE A 210 -12.44 -6.90 11.57
N LEU A 211 -13.16 -5.88 12.00
CA LEU A 211 -13.59 -5.66 13.38
C LEU A 211 -15.03 -6.14 13.66
N SER A 212 -15.70 -6.75 12.67
CA SER A 212 -17.12 -7.07 12.73
C SER A 212 -17.52 -8.15 13.74
N GLU A 213 -16.56 -8.88 14.30
CA GLU A 213 -16.84 -9.91 15.32
C GLU A 213 -17.02 -9.30 16.74
N ASP A 214 -16.67 -8.03 16.94
CA ASP A 214 -16.86 -7.32 18.21
C ASP A 214 -17.93 -6.23 18.07
N GLU A 215 -19.11 -6.48 18.62
CA GLU A 215 -20.25 -5.52 18.59
C GLU A 215 -19.98 -4.23 19.37
N SER A 216 -18.89 -4.14 20.12
CA SER A 216 -18.52 -2.94 20.89
C SER A 216 -17.67 -1.93 20.11
N VAL A 217 -17.37 -2.20 18.81
CA VAL A 217 -16.51 -1.36 17.95
C VAL A 217 -17.31 -0.60 16.90
#